data_cd3f1b7434c05732ed6590e843c33f49
#
_entry.id   cd3f1b7434c05732ed6590e843c33f49
#
_cell.length_a   1.000
_cell.length_b   1.000
_cell.length_c   1.000
_cell.angle_alpha   90.00
_cell.angle_beta   90.00
_cell.angle_gamma   90.00
#
_symmetry.space_group_name_H-M   'P 1'
#
loop_
_entity.id
_entity.type
_entity.pdbx_description
1 polymer ?
#
loop_
_entity_poly.entity_id
_entity_poly.type
_entity_poly.pdbx_seq_one_letter_code
_entity_poly.pdbx_strand_id
1 'polypeptide(L)'
;MIKRKGLKSAALAIAAFSLIAGACGSDSDTATEETVTEETTAETTAALPGEGILACQVTDTGGVDDKGFNQISYKGMQDAEATLGVTIDLLESASDADYAPNLQNFADKGCNIIITVGFLLGDATKAAAEANPDKNYAIVDSAFDPPIANARGLVFATDQPSFMAGYLAAGMTKTGVVGTFGGINIPPVSIFMDGFAKGVAYYNEQKGATVKVLGWDTAKQDGTFAGNFQSLDDGKNIAKSQADEGADIIFPVAGPVGLGSAQFAMESGGKVKIIGVDVDMSISNPDAAEVYIASVLKNIDAAVLAAITDTVNGVKTSDNYVGTLANGGVGVAYTAVPAELQAEVEAIGKGIADGTIKI
;
A
#
# COMPACT_ATOMS: atom_id res chain seq x y z
N MET A 1 -19.26 40.70 -34.65
CA MET A 1 -18.37 41.88 -34.56
C MET A 1 -17.34 41.58 -33.47
N ILE A 2 -16.16 41.09 -33.85
CA ILE A 2 -14.90 41.81 -34.04
C ILE A 2 -14.42 42.41 -32.70
N LYS A 3 -13.31 41.87 -32.10
CA LYS A 3 -11.92 42.16 -32.41
C LYS A 3 -10.94 41.22 -31.74
N ARG A 4 -10.03 40.66 -32.52
CA ARG A 4 -8.75 40.07 -32.14
C ARG A 4 -7.73 41.20 -31.86
N LYS A 5 -6.82 40.97 -30.88
CA LYS A 5 -5.45 41.53 -30.81
C LYS A 5 -4.68 40.57 -29.88
N GLY A 6 -3.53 40.01 -30.10
CA GLY A 6 -2.45 40.36 -31.04
C GLY A 6 -1.16 40.06 -30.27
N LEU A 7 -0.47 39.08 -30.73
CA LEU A 7 0.92 38.62 -30.56
C LEU A 7 1.92 39.64 -29.98
N LYS A 8 2.85 39.19 -29.10
CA LYS A 8 4.26 39.60 -29.18
C LYS A 8 5.17 38.49 -28.64
N SER A 9 5.92 37.90 -29.57
CA SER A 9 7.10 37.07 -29.33
C SER A 9 8.25 37.96 -28.88
N ALA A 10 9.08 37.47 -27.93
CA ALA A 10 10.40 38.01 -27.64
C ALA A 10 11.43 36.88 -27.74
N ALA A 11 12.21 36.93 -28.79
CA ALA A 11 13.43 36.17 -28.99
C ALA A 11 14.56 36.79 -28.16
N LEU A 12 15.36 35.97 -27.47
CA LEU A 12 16.62 36.46 -26.89
C LEU A 12 17.78 35.71 -27.51
N ALA A 13 18.72 36.52 -27.95
CA ALA A 13 19.85 36.15 -28.78
C ALA A 13 20.99 35.58 -27.98
N ILE A 14 21.71 34.65 -28.60
CA ILE A 14 22.97 34.05 -28.20
C ILE A 14 24.09 35.06 -28.54
N ALA A 15 24.95 35.42 -27.57
CA ALA A 15 26.18 36.16 -27.81
C ALA A 15 27.37 35.20 -27.65
N ALA A 16 28.01 34.89 -28.76
CA ALA A 16 29.31 34.26 -28.82
C ALA A 16 30.40 35.33 -28.62
N PHE A 17 31.37 35.06 -27.74
CA PHE A 17 32.55 35.89 -27.58
C PHE A 17 33.77 35.11 -28.09
N SER A 18 34.27 35.52 -29.23
CA SER A 18 35.56 35.12 -29.79
C SER A 18 36.62 36.13 -29.36
N LEU A 19 37.72 35.68 -28.83
CA LEU A 19 38.91 36.50 -28.66
C LEU A 19 40.09 35.84 -29.36
N ILE A 20 40.51 36.52 -30.43
CA ILE A 20 41.76 36.27 -31.15
C ILE A 20 42.81 37.21 -30.57
N ALA A 21 43.97 36.70 -30.25
CA ALA A 21 45.19 37.53 -30.25
C ALA A 21 46.38 36.62 -30.58
N GLY A 22 46.99 36.93 -31.70
CA GLY A 22 48.18 36.31 -32.18
C GLY A 22 49.45 36.99 -31.64
N ALA A 23 50.56 36.33 -31.77
CA ALA A 23 51.85 36.94 -32.12
C ALA A 23 52.86 35.86 -32.49
N CYS A 24 53.57 36.15 -33.53
CA CYS A 24 54.59 35.38 -34.20
C CYS A 24 55.84 35.01 -33.37
N GLY A 25 56.50 33.91 -33.77
CA GLY A 25 57.89 33.59 -33.41
C GLY A 25 58.25 32.24 -34.01
N SER A 26 59.03 32.27 -35.11
CA SER A 26 59.62 31.16 -35.81
C SER A 26 60.65 30.43 -34.97
N ASP A 27 60.66 29.09 -35.00
CA ASP A 27 61.75 28.27 -35.56
C ASP A 27 61.39 26.77 -35.50
N SER A 28 61.91 26.08 -36.51
CA SER A 28 61.79 24.65 -36.84
C SER A 28 62.16 23.72 -35.69
N ASP A 29 61.38 22.61 -35.52
CA ASP A 29 61.89 21.27 -35.73
C ASP A 29 60.80 20.20 -35.39
N THR A 30 60.73 19.26 -36.32
CA THR A 30 60.36 17.83 -36.18
C THR A 30 58.99 17.49 -35.57
N ALA A 31 58.01 17.18 -36.45
CA ALA A 31 56.76 16.54 -36.13
C ALA A 31 56.97 15.15 -35.52
N THR A 32 56.37 14.94 -34.33
CA THR A 32 55.98 13.63 -33.86
C THR A 32 54.45 13.72 -33.60
N GLU A 33 53.69 13.04 -34.47
CA GLU A 33 52.25 12.88 -34.27
C GLU A 33 52.04 11.99 -33.03
N GLU A 34 51.70 12.57 -31.90
CA GLU A 34 51.10 11.84 -30.80
C GLU A 34 49.62 11.65 -31.11
N THR A 35 49.25 10.45 -31.48
CA THR A 35 47.86 10.02 -31.57
C THR A 35 47.26 9.98 -30.17
N VAL A 36 46.51 10.99 -29.80
CA VAL A 36 45.69 10.98 -28.56
C VAL A 36 44.57 9.99 -28.81
N THR A 37 44.75 8.77 -28.31
CA THR A 37 43.67 7.78 -28.19
C THR A 37 42.75 8.29 -27.05
N GLU A 38 41.60 8.83 -27.37
CA GLU A 38 40.50 9.01 -26.40
C GLU A 38 40.09 7.61 -25.92
N GLU A 39 40.59 7.20 -24.77
CA GLU A 39 39.99 6.13 -24.00
C GLU A 39 38.58 6.57 -23.57
N THR A 40 37.59 6.15 -24.34
CA THR A 40 36.20 6.20 -23.88
C THR A 40 36.10 5.17 -22.75
N THR A 41 36.25 5.64 -21.52
CA THR A 41 35.89 4.86 -20.34
C THR A 41 34.37 4.64 -20.42
N ALA A 42 33.96 3.50 -20.97
CA ALA A 42 32.61 3.01 -20.77
C ALA A 42 32.45 2.78 -19.26
N GLU A 43 31.68 3.61 -18.60
CA GLU A 43 31.18 3.31 -17.26
C GLU A 43 30.41 1.99 -17.36
N THR A 44 31.04 0.93 -16.91
CA THR A 44 30.36 -0.34 -16.70
C THR A 44 29.46 -0.14 -15.50
N THR A 45 28.18 0.20 -15.72
CA THR A 45 27.18 0.12 -14.66
C THR A 45 27.22 -1.30 -14.11
N ALA A 46 27.58 -1.43 -12.84
CA ALA A 46 27.59 -2.73 -12.18
C ALA A 46 26.20 -3.36 -12.31
N ALA A 47 26.15 -4.63 -12.72
CA ALA A 47 24.88 -5.36 -12.81
C ALA A 47 24.18 -5.35 -11.44
N LEU A 48 22.89 -5.11 -11.43
CA LEU A 48 22.10 -5.14 -10.21
C LEU A 48 21.96 -6.60 -9.71
N PRO A 49 21.86 -6.82 -8.38
CA PRO A 49 21.97 -8.16 -7.78
C PRO A 49 20.89 -9.15 -8.23
N GLY A 50 19.73 -8.66 -8.69
CA GLY A 50 18.59 -9.46 -9.13
C GLY A 50 18.53 -9.70 -10.63
N GLU A 51 19.58 -9.38 -11.41
CA GLU A 51 19.61 -9.66 -12.84
C GLU A 51 19.40 -11.16 -13.11
N GLY A 52 18.44 -11.48 -13.97
CA GLY A 52 18.04 -12.86 -14.29
C GLY A 52 17.00 -13.47 -13.34
N ILE A 53 16.58 -12.77 -12.29
CA ILE A 53 15.46 -13.16 -11.42
C ILE A 53 14.16 -12.63 -12.02
N LEU A 54 13.16 -13.50 -12.16
CA LEU A 54 11.79 -13.16 -12.54
C LEU A 54 10.88 -13.24 -11.30
N ALA A 55 10.37 -12.11 -10.87
CA ALA A 55 9.38 -11.99 -9.80
C ALA A 55 7.99 -11.78 -10.41
N CYS A 56 7.00 -12.55 -9.96
CA CYS A 56 5.68 -12.58 -10.54
C CYS A 56 4.61 -12.32 -9.47
N GLN A 57 3.55 -11.59 -9.80
CA GLN A 57 2.46 -11.31 -8.88
C GLN A 57 1.11 -11.78 -9.45
N VAL A 58 0.31 -12.46 -8.62
CA VAL A 58 -1.09 -12.77 -8.89
C VAL A 58 -1.96 -11.98 -7.91
N THR A 59 -2.85 -11.13 -8.43
CA THR A 59 -3.81 -10.41 -7.58
C THR A 59 -5.06 -11.25 -7.30
N ASP A 60 -5.78 -10.86 -6.25
CA ASP A 60 -7.17 -11.28 -6.07
C ASP A 60 -8.12 -10.51 -7.03
N THR A 61 -9.41 -10.57 -6.75
CA THR A 61 -10.46 -10.03 -7.63
C THR A 61 -10.57 -8.51 -7.68
N GLY A 62 -9.76 -7.77 -6.93
CA GLY A 62 -9.80 -6.30 -6.90
C GLY A 62 -9.12 -5.61 -8.08
N GLY A 63 -8.24 -6.34 -8.80
CA GLY A 63 -7.39 -5.76 -9.84
C GLY A 63 -6.27 -4.87 -9.28
N VAL A 64 -5.27 -4.53 -10.11
CA VAL A 64 -4.08 -3.77 -9.66
C VAL A 64 -4.35 -2.27 -9.48
N ASP A 65 -5.42 -1.75 -10.10
CA ASP A 65 -5.80 -0.32 -10.04
C ASP A 65 -6.80 -0.01 -8.89
N ASP A 66 -6.80 -0.83 -7.83
CA ASP A 66 -7.74 -0.74 -6.71
C ASP A 66 -7.51 0.46 -5.77
N LYS A 67 -6.51 1.27 -6.05
CA LYS A 67 -6.05 2.42 -5.26
C LYS A 67 -5.58 2.07 -3.83
N GLY A 68 -5.40 0.80 -3.52
CA GLY A 68 -5.06 0.32 -2.19
C GLY A 68 -4.26 -0.97 -2.21
N PHE A 69 -4.91 -2.04 -1.79
CA PHE A 69 -4.33 -3.35 -1.44
C PHE A 69 -3.46 -4.00 -2.53
N ASN A 70 -4.03 -4.20 -3.73
CA ASN A 70 -3.28 -4.80 -4.84
C ASN A 70 -2.26 -3.82 -5.42
N GLN A 71 -2.62 -2.55 -5.53
CA GLN A 71 -1.74 -1.52 -6.06
C GLN A 71 -0.47 -1.36 -5.23
N ILE A 72 -0.57 -1.33 -3.88
CA ILE A 72 0.62 -1.20 -3.03
C ILE A 72 1.47 -2.46 -3.04
N SER A 73 0.88 -3.65 -3.22
CA SER A 73 1.65 -4.87 -3.42
C SER A 73 2.45 -4.80 -4.72
N TYR A 74 1.82 -4.36 -5.80
CA TYR A 74 2.50 -4.19 -7.09
C TYR A 74 3.58 -3.10 -7.05
N LYS A 75 3.39 -2.06 -6.24
CA LYS A 75 4.45 -1.10 -5.97
C LYS A 75 5.71 -1.78 -5.39
N GLY A 76 5.55 -2.74 -4.50
CA GLY A 76 6.68 -3.52 -3.97
C GLY A 76 7.42 -4.30 -5.07
N MET A 77 6.70 -4.81 -6.08
CA MET A 77 7.30 -5.41 -7.28
C MET A 77 8.11 -4.38 -8.08
N GLN A 78 7.52 -3.20 -8.33
CA GLN A 78 8.19 -2.10 -9.05
C GLN A 78 9.41 -1.57 -8.28
N ASP A 79 9.34 -1.48 -6.97
CA ASP A 79 10.49 -1.10 -6.13
C ASP A 79 11.61 -2.13 -6.22
N ALA A 80 11.27 -3.43 -6.30
CA ALA A 80 12.25 -4.49 -6.51
C ALA A 80 12.89 -4.44 -7.92
N GLU A 81 12.10 -4.18 -8.95
CA GLU A 81 12.62 -3.96 -10.31
C GLU A 81 13.61 -2.80 -10.33
N ALA A 82 13.24 -1.67 -9.74
CA ALA A 82 14.06 -0.45 -9.73
C ALA A 82 15.34 -0.58 -8.89
N THR A 83 15.28 -1.29 -7.75
CA THR A 83 16.39 -1.33 -6.78
C THR A 83 17.26 -2.57 -6.89
N LEU A 84 16.68 -3.70 -7.30
CA LEU A 84 17.37 -4.98 -7.40
C LEU A 84 17.66 -5.41 -8.84
N GLY A 85 16.96 -4.83 -9.84
CA GLY A 85 17.11 -5.21 -11.25
C GLY A 85 16.42 -6.53 -11.61
N VAL A 86 15.46 -6.97 -10.82
CA VAL A 86 14.62 -8.13 -11.17
C VAL A 86 13.68 -7.77 -12.33
N THR A 87 13.30 -8.77 -13.13
CA THR A 87 12.18 -8.62 -14.07
C THR A 87 10.89 -8.91 -13.34
N ILE A 88 9.83 -8.14 -13.61
CA ILE A 88 8.51 -8.32 -12.96
C ILE A 88 7.44 -8.72 -13.98
N ASP A 89 6.43 -9.46 -13.50
CA ASP A 89 5.24 -9.81 -14.28
C ASP A 89 4.00 -9.87 -13.38
N LEU A 90 2.83 -9.64 -13.99
CA LEU A 90 1.55 -9.53 -13.28
C LEU A 90 0.46 -10.30 -14.01
N LEU A 91 -0.33 -11.07 -13.26
CA LEU A 91 -1.61 -11.60 -13.68
C LEU A 91 -2.69 -11.19 -12.67
N GLU A 92 -3.77 -10.62 -13.19
CA GLU A 92 -4.93 -10.28 -12.40
C GLU A 92 -5.96 -11.42 -12.45
N SER A 93 -6.70 -11.60 -11.36
CA SER A 93 -7.76 -12.58 -11.29
C SER A 93 -9.13 -11.89 -11.28
N ALA A 94 -10.00 -12.27 -12.18
CA ALA A 94 -11.37 -11.76 -12.23
C ALA A 94 -12.29 -12.52 -11.25
N SER A 95 -11.88 -13.74 -10.88
CA SER A 95 -12.61 -14.62 -9.95
C SER A 95 -11.64 -15.59 -9.26
N ASP A 96 -12.10 -16.28 -8.23
CA ASP A 96 -11.37 -17.36 -7.56
C ASP A 96 -11.01 -18.54 -8.49
N ALA A 97 -11.78 -18.75 -9.55
CA ALA A 97 -11.49 -19.75 -10.57
C ALA A 97 -10.19 -19.47 -11.35
N ASP A 98 -9.70 -18.22 -11.35
CA ASP A 98 -8.48 -17.82 -12.04
C ASP A 98 -7.22 -18.07 -11.21
N TYR A 99 -7.34 -18.25 -9.89
CA TYR A 99 -6.18 -18.34 -8.99
C TYR A 99 -5.21 -19.46 -9.35
N ALA A 100 -5.71 -20.70 -9.42
CA ALA A 100 -4.87 -21.86 -9.73
C ALA A 100 -4.31 -21.81 -11.16
N PRO A 101 -5.07 -21.47 -12.22
CA PRO A 101 -4.53 -21.24 -13.57
C PRO A 101 -3.45 -20.18 -13.65
N ASN A 102 -3.61 -19.03 -12.96
CA ASN A 102 -2.63 -17.94 -12.96
C ASN A 102 -1.33 -18.38 -12.28
N LEU A 103 -1.43 -19.08 -11.15
CA LEU A 103 -0.27 -19.63 -10.44
C LEU A 103 0.47 -20.68 -11.30
N GLN A 104 -0.26 -21.57 -11.98
CA GLN A 104 0.35 -22.54 -12.87
C GLN A 104 1.06 -21.88 -14.06
N ASN A 105 0.44 -20.84 -14.65
CA ASN A 105 1.05 -20.07 -15.73
C ASN A 105 2.42 -19.51 -15.31
N PHE A 106 2.52 -18.89 -14.14
CA PHE A 106 3.78 -18.36 -13.63
C PHE A 106 4.78 -19.43 -13.22
N ALA A 107 4.32 -20.57 -12.72
CA ALA A 107 5.19 -21.71 -12.48
C ALA A 107 5.82 -22.22 -13.78
N ASP A 108 5.04 -22.37 -14.85
CA ASP A 108 5.49 -22.81 -16.17
C ASP A 108 6.37 -21.75 -16.86
N LYS A 109 6.09 -20.47 -16.66
CA LYS A 109 6.90 -19.34 -17.16
C LYS A 109 8.29 -19.31 -16.55
N GLY A 110 8.50 -19.95 -15.41
CA GLY A 110 9.79 -20.02 -14.75
C GLY A 110 10.03 -18.89 -13.75
N CYS A 111 8.98 -18.28 -13.17
CA CYS A 111 9.14 -17.31 -12.09
C CYS A 111 9.96 -17.90 -10.94
N ASN A 112 10.92 -17.13 -10.42
CA ASN A 112 11.75 -17.50 -9.28
C ASN A 112 11.01 -17.32 -7.95
N ILE A 113 10.18 -16.26 -7.88
CA ILE A 113 9.26 -16.02 -6.79
C ILE A 113 7.88 -15.63 -7.34
N ILE A 114 6.83 -16.15 -6.71
CA ILE A 114 5.45 -15.81 -7.02
C ILE A 114 4.82 -15.21 -5.78
N ILE A 115 4.45 -13.92 -5.88
CA ILE A 115 3.72 -13.19 -4.85
C ILE A 115 2.23 -13.35 -5.13
N THR A 116 1.47 -13.83 -4.16
CA THR A 116 0.01 -13.88 -4.22
C THR A 116 -0.58 -12.85 -3.27
N VAL A 117 -1.57 -12.10 -3.74
CA VAL A 117 -2.12 -10.97 -2.99
C VAL A 117 -3.54 -11.29 -2.53
N GLY A 118 -3.69 -11.52 -1.24
CA GLY A 118 -4.97 -11.74 -0.58
C GLY A 118 -5.18 -13.13 0.01
N PHE A 119 -5.89 -13.15 1.14
CA PHE A 119 -6.20 -14.35 1.92
C PHE A 119 -6.88 -15.45 1.09
N LEU A 120 -7.73 -15.07 0.14
CA LEU A 120 -8.51 -16.02 -0.68
C LEU A 120 -7.64 -16.87 -1.62
N LEU A 121 -6.40 -16.45 -1.91
CA LEU A 121 -5.45 -17.25 -2.68
C LEU A 121 -4.73 -18.32 -1.83
N GLY A 122 -5.00 -18.43 -0.53
CA GLY A 122 -4.27 -19.29 0.40
C GLY A 122 -4.17 -20.75 -0.06
N ASP A 123 -5.28 -21.39 -0.38
CA ASP A 123 -5.31 -22.79 -0.81
C ASP A 123 -4.61 -23.00 -2.15
N ALA A 124 -4.82 -22.09 -3.12
CA ALA A 124 -4.19 -22.15 -4.42
C ALA A 124 -2.66 -21.95 -4.32
N THR A 125 -2.22 -21.01 -3.48
CA THR A 125 -0.78 -20.77 -3.23
C THR A 125 -0.13 -21.98 -2.55
N LYS A 126 -0.80 -22.58 -1.57
CA LYS A 126 -0.35 -23.80 -0.91
C LYS A 126 -0.12 -24.91 -1.92
N ALA A 127 -1.13 -25.21 -2.73
CA ALA A 127 -1.05 -26.28 -3.73
C ALA A 127 0.09 -26.02 -4.76
N ALA A 128 0.23 -24.75 -5.21
CA ALA A 128 1.28 -24.37 -6.15
C ALA A 128 2.70 -24.49 -5.53
N ALA A 129 2.87 -24.09 -4.27
CA ALA A 129 4.14 -24.19 -3.57
C ALA A 129 4.56 -25.66 -3.33
N GLU A 130 3.63 -26.51 -2.93
CA GLU A 130 3.86 -27.95 -2.74
C GLU A 130 4.23 -28.65 -4.07
N ALA A 131 3.61 -28.22 -5.18
CA ALA A 131 3.88 -28.78 -6.52
C ALA A 131 5.23 -28.30 -7.12
N ASN A 132 5.74 -27.15 -6.70
CA ASN A 132 6.93 -26.51 -7.26
C ASN A 132 7.95 -26.14 -6.15
N PRO A 133 8.61 -27.13 -5.52
CA PRO A 133 9.46 -26.90 -4.35
C PRO A 133 10.77 -26.16 -4.69
N ASP A 134 11.10 -25.99 -5.95
CA ASP A 134 12.25 -25.24 -6.45
C ASP A 134 12.01 -23.73 -6.49
N LYS A 135 10.76 -23.28 -6.48
CA LYS A 135 10.34 -21.87 -6.54
C LYS A 135 10.04 -21.31 -5.15
N ASN A 136 10.11 -19.99 -5.02
CA ASN A 136 9.69 -19.28 -3.82
C ASN A 136 8.26 -18.74 -3.97
N TYR A 137 7.50 -18.77 -2.88
CA TYR A 137 6.17 -18.18 -2.79
C TYR A 137 6.08 -17.24 -1.59
N ALA A 138 5.33 -16.16 -1.74
CA ALA A 138 4.91 -15.33 -0.62
C ALA A 138 3.46 -14.93 -0.81
N ILE A 139 2.68 -14.93 0.28
CA ILE A 139 1.26 -14.58 0.25
C ILE A 139 0.96 -13.44 1.20
N VAL A 140 0.29 -12.40 0.69
CA VAL A 140 -0.18 -11.28 1.50
C VAL A 140 -1.46 -11.68 2.24
N ASP A 141 -1.53 -11.34 3.54
CA ASP A 141 -2.69 -11.57 4.42
C ASP A 141 -3.03 -13.02 4.74
N SER A 142 -2.12 -13.94 4.49
CA SER A 142 -2.27 -15.33 4.90
C SER A 142 -0.95 -15.92 5.38
N ALA A 143 -1.03 -17.03 6.08
CA ALA A 143 0.12 -17.84 6.50
C ALA A 143 -0.26 -19.32 6.46
N PHE A 144 0.76 -20.18 6.47
CA PHE A 144 0.55 -21.62 6.36
C PHE A 144 0.81 -22.29 7.71
N ASP A 145 -0.13 -23.16 8.11
CA ASP A 145 0.01 -24.05 9.24
C ASP A 145 -0.42 -25.46 8.83
N PRO A 146 0.51 -26.46 8.80
CA PRO A 146 1.93 -26.30 9.08
C PRO A 146 2.68 -25.45 8.04
N PRO A 147 3.87 -24.88 8.39
CA PRO A 147 4.68 -24.11 7.47
C PRO A 147 5.10 -24.89 6.22
N ILE A 148 5.19 -24.22 5.07
CA ILE A 148 5.63 -24.79 3.79
C ILE A 148 7.04 -24.24 3.49
N ALA A 149 8.00 -25.13 3.25
CA ALA A 149 9.43 -24.78 3.21
C ALA A 149 9.84 -23.68 2.22
N ASN A 150 9.06 -23.51 1.14
CA ASN A 150 9.30 -22.54 0.06
C ASN A 150 8.17 -21.49 -0.05
N ALA A 151 7.32 -21.35 0.98
CA ALA A 151 6.26 -20.38 0.99
C ALA A 151 6.14 -19.70 2.36
N ARG A 152 6.04 -18.37 2.36
CA ARG A 152 5.93 -17.55 3.57
C ARG A 152 4.70 -16.66 3.53
N GLY A 153 4.15 -16.39 4.70
CA GLY A 153 3.13 -15.38 4.89
C GLY A 153 3.72 -13.98 5.02
N LEU A 154 3.04 -13.00 4.44
CA LEU A 154 3.25 -11.57 4.69
C LEU A 154 2.02 -11.08 5.46
N VAL A 155 2.10 -11.13 6.78
CA VAL A 155 0.98 -10.83 7.68
C VAL A 155 1.24 -9.55 8.46
N PHE A 156 0.17 -8.91 8.94
CA PHE A 156 0.25 -7.57 9.52
C PHE A 156 -0.63 -7.46 10.76
N ALA A 157 -0.07 -6.91 11.82
CA ALA A 157 -0.78 -6.60 13.07
C ALA A 157 -1.60 -5.31 12.91
N THR A 158 -2.58 -5.35 12.04
CA THR A 158 -3.41 -4.18 11.69
C THR A 158 -4.38 -3.75 12.77
N ASP A 159 -4.59 -4.60 13.79
CA ASP A 159 -5.24 -4.21 15.05
C ASP A 159 -4.54 -3.03 15.72
N GLN A 160 -3.21 -2.97 15.65
CA GLN A 160 -2.41 -1.91 16.26
C GLN A 160 -2.75 -0.51 15.73
N PRO A 161 -2.57 -0.22 14.42
CA PRO A 161 -2.95 1.09 13.88
C PRO A 161 -4.47 1.30 13.84
N SER A 162 -5.28 0.25 13.75
CA SER A 162 -6.75 0.37 13.83
C SER A 162 -7.21 0.78 15.22
N PHE A 163 -6.55 0.34 16.28
CA PHE A 163 -6.79 0.83 17.62
C PHE A 163 -6.53 2.34 17.73
N MET A 164 -5.42 2.80 17.15
CA MET A 164 -5.11 4.23 17.07
C MET A 164 -6.20 4.99 16.30
N ALA A 165 -6.66 4.44 15.17
CA ALA A 165 -7.72 5.01 14.35
C ALA A 165 -9.08 5.05 15.08
N GLY A 166 -9.39 4.05 15.89
CA GLY A 166 -10.59 4.02 16.73
C GLY A 166 -10.57 5.09 17.81
N TYR A 167 -9.44 5.26 18.50
CA TYR A 167 -9.24 6.34 19.45
C TYR A 167 -9.38 7.72 18.80
N LEU A 168 -8.76 7.90 17.63
CA LEU A 168 -8.87 9.11 16.83
C LEU A 168 -10.32 9.42 16.44
N ALA A 169 -11.03 8.42 15.91
CA ALA A 169 -12.44 8.58 15.51
C ALA A 169 -13.31 8.99 16.69
N ALA A 170 -13.10 8.37 17.86
CA ALA A 170 -13.83 8.71 19.06
C ALA A 170 -13.54 10.15 19.54
N GLY A 171 -12.32 10.62 19.37
CA GLY A 171 -11.94 12.00 19.69
C GLY A 171 -12.44 13.06 18.71
N MET A 172 -12.79 12.66 17.48
CA MET A 172 -13.20 13.57 16.41
C MET A 172 -14.71 13.58 16.15
N THR A 173 -15.44 12.52 16.52
CA THR A 173 -16.88 12.44 16.27
C THR A 173 -17.63 13.59 16.94
N LYS A 174 -18.63 14.12 16.24
CA LYS A 174 -19.54 15.17 16.74
C LYS A 174 -20.87 14.59 17.21
N THR A 175 -21.23 13.42 16.71
CA THR A 175 -22.49 12.74 17.03
C THR A 175 -22.35 11.76 18.20
N GLY A 176 -21.12 11.35 18.53
CA GLY A 176 -20.87 10.28 19.47
C GLY A 176 -21.12 8.87 18.88
N VAL A 177 -21.24 8.78 17.55
CA VAL A 177 -21.44 7.49 16.85
C VAL A 177 -20.42 7.40 15.69
N VAL A 178 -19.68 6.31 15.65
CA VAL A 178 -18.75 5.97 14.56
C VAL A 178 -19.13 4.62 13.98
N GLY A 179 -18.73 4.35 12.74
CA GLY A 179 -19.06 3.10 12.07
C GLY A 179 -17.84 2.37 11.52
N THR A 180 -17.95 1.07 11.38
CA THR A 180 -17.03 0.26 10.60
C THR A 180 -17.79 -0.85 9.87
N PHE A 181 -17.23 -1.35 8.78
CA PHE A 181 -17.72 -2.55 8.12
C PHE A 181 -16.59 -3.20 7.33
N GLY A 182 -16.72 -4.49 7.02
CA GLY A 182 -15.75 -5.23 6.26
C GLY A 182 -16.21 -5.58 4.84
N GLY A 183 -15.28 -5.99 3.98
CA GLY A 183 -15.62 -6.61 2.71
C GLY A 183 -16.25 -7.98 2.93
N ILE A 184 -15.46 -8.94 3.42
CA ILE A 184 -15.88 -10.30 3.78
C ILE A 184 -15.41 -10.60 5.20
N ASN A 185 -16.13 -11.42 5.96
CA ASN A 185 -15.72 -11.82 7.30
C ASN A 185 -14.59 -12.85 7.24
N ILE A 186 -13.37 -12.37 7.13
CA ILE A 186 -12.12 -13.14 7.14
C ILE A 186 -11.13 -12.50 8.12
N PRO A 187 -10.17 -13.28 8.68
CA PRO A 187 -9.27 -12.80 9.71
C PRO A 187 -8.53 -11.49 9.38
N PRO A 188 -7.96 -11.28 8.17
CA PRO A 188 -7.25 -10.04 7.86
C PRO A 188 -8.16 -8.82 7.72
N VAL A 189 -9.49 -8.99 7.72
CA VAL A 189 -10.49 -7.90 7.74
C VAL A 189 -11.00 -7.66 9.16
N SER A 190 -11.42 -8.73 9.84
CA SER A 190 -12.00 -8.61 11.19
C SER A 190 -11.01 -8.05 12.22
N ILE A 191 -9.72 -8.30 12.06
CA ILE A 191 -8.66 -7.77 12.93
C ILE A 191 -8.60 -6.23 12.91
N PHE A 192 -8.83 -5.58 11.76
CA PHE A 192 -8.94 -4.12 11.68
C PHE A 192 -10.17 -3.61 12.44
N MET A 193 -11.34 -4.24 12.19
CA MET A 193 -12.60 -3.83 12.79
C MET A 193 -12.57 -3.99 14.31
N ASP A 194 -11.96 -5.07 14.79
CA ASP A 194 -11.80 -5.35 16.22
C ASP A 194 -10.85 -4.36 16.90
N GLY A 195 -9.69 -4.09 16.27
CA GLY A 195 -8.76 -3.06 16.72
C GLY A 195 -9.41 -1.69 16.82
N PHE A 196 -10.19 -1.28 15.80
CA PHE A 196 -10.93 -0.03 15.78
C PHE A 196 -11.94 0.07 16.93
N ALA A 197 -12.77 -0.95 17.14
CA ALA A 197 -13.75 -0.96 18.21
C ALA A 197 -13.09 -0.91 19.59
N LYS A 198 -11.97 -1.63 19.80
CA LYS A 198 -11.19 -1.57 21.02
C LYS A 198 -10.56 -0.20 21.25
N GLY A 199 -10.10 0.49 20.20
CA GLY A 199 -9.59 1.85 20.28
C GLY A 199 -10.66 2.86 20.72
N VAL A 200 -11.89 2.74 20.21
CA VAL A 200 -13.04 3.54 20.68
C VAL A 200 -13.36 3.24 22.14
N ALA A 201 -13.36 1.97 22.54
CA ALA A 201 -13.60 1.59 23.93
C ALA A 201 -12.53 2.17 24.87
N TYR A 202 -11.27 2.15 24.46
CA TYR A 202 -10.17 2.74 25.20
C TYR A 202 -10.31 4.26 25.34
N TYR A 203 -10.72 4.97 24.28
CA TYR A 203 -11.04 6.40 24.38
C TYR A 203 -12.15 6.66 25.40
N ASN A 204 -13.22 5.88 25.35
CA ASN A 204 -14.33 6.00 26.30
C ASN A 204 -13.86 5.84 27.74
N GLU A 205 -13.02 4.86 28.02
CA GLU A 205 -12.43 4.64 29.34
C GLU A 205 -11.55 5.81 29.79
N GLN A 206 -10.64 6.28 28.92
CA GLN A 206 -9.68 7.33 29.24
C GLN A 206 -10.34 8.72 29.42
N LYS A 207 -11.40 9.00 28.68
CA LYS A 207 -12.05 10.34 28.62
C LYS A 207 -13.39 10.37 29.34
N GLY A 208 -13.90 9.25 29.86
CA GLY A 208 -15.25 9.16 30.44
C GLY A 208 -16.34 9.42 29.39
N ALA A 209 -16.10 9.08 28.14
CA ALA A 209 -17.02 9.25 27.02
C ALA A 209 -17.91 8.01 26.81
N THR A 210 -18.86 8.09 25.87
CA THR A 210 -19.80 7.00 25.53
C THR A 210 -20.01 6.89 24.02
N VAL A 211 -18.92 7.00 23.25
CA VAL A 211 -18.95 6.86 21.79
C VAL A 211 -19.35 5.43 21.43
N LYS A 212 -20.28 5.30 20.48
CA LYS A 212 -20.81 4.01 19.99
C LYS A 212 -20.11 3.63 18.69
N VAL A 213 -19.88 2.33 18.52
CA VAL A 213 -19.41 1.74 17.26
C VAL A 213 -20.58 0.99 16.61
N LEU A 214 -20.86 1.29 15.35
CA LEU A 214 -21.76 0.52 14.50
C LEU A 214 -20.96 -0.45 13.65
N GLY A 215 -21.56 -1.59 13.33
CA GLY A 215 -21.07 -2.53 12.34
C GLY A 215 -20.01 -3.53 12.82
N TRP A 216 -19.66 -3.55 14.12
CA TRP A 216 -18.82 -4.58 14.71
C TRP A 216 -19.16 -4.88 16.16
N ASP A 217 -19.25 -6.14 16.51
CA ASP A 217 -19.42 -6.66 17.87
C ASP A 217 -18.20 -7.49 18.26
N THR A 218 -17.29 -6.91 19.04
CA THR A 218 -16.05 -7.55 19.52
C THR A 218 -16.31 -8.86 20.29
N ALA A 219 -17.44 -8.97 21.01
CA ALA A 219 -17.73 -10.18 21.78
C ALA A 219 -18.20 -11.35 20.92
N LYS A 220 -18.91 -11.04 19.81
CA LYS A 220 -19.39 -12.05 18.87
C LYS A 220 -18.43 -12.33 17.72
N GLN A 221 -17.44 -11.43 17.51
CA GLN A 221 -16.56 -11.44 16.33
C GLN A 221 -17.37 -11.45 15.03
N ASP A 222 -18.40 -10.61 14.97
CA ASP A 222 -19.32 -10.48 13.85
C ASP A 222 -19.78 -9.04 13.67
N GLY A 223 -20.27 -8.72 12.46
CA GLY A 223 -20.63 -7.35 12.15
C GLY A 223 -21.26 -7.17 10.77
N THR A 224 -21.08 -5.99 10.20
CA THR A 224 -21.57 -5.64 8.86
C THR A 224 -20.51 -5.92 7.83
N PHE A 225 -20.88 -6.65 6.77
CA PHE A 225 -20.02 -7.00 5.65
C PHE A 225 -20.72 -6.74 4.32
N ALA A 226 -19.97 -6.26 3.32
CA ALA A 226 -20.47 -6.08 1.96
C ALA A 226 -20.67 -7.40 1.21
N GLY A 227 -20.00 -8.47 1.64
CA GLY A 227 -19.98 -9.77 0.98
C GLY A 227 -19.04 -9.85 -0.24
N ASN A 228 -18.29 -8.77 -0.52
CA ASN A 228 -17.34 -8.66 -1.62
C ASN A 228 -16.32 -7.54 -1.38
N PHE A 229 -15.34 -7.40 -2.30
CA PHE A 229 -14.34 -6.31 -2.29
C PHE A 229 -14.41 -5.40 -3.52
N GLN A 230 -15.47 -5.46 -4.33
CA GLN A 230 -15.51 -4.82 -5.66
C GLN A 230 -16.63 -3.78 -5.81
N SER A 231 -17.78 -3.98 -5.16
CA SER A 231 -18.98 -3.18 -5.37
C SER A 231 -18.91 -1.83 -4.64
N LEU A 232 -18.68 -0.76 -5.40
CA LEU A 232 -18.75 0.61 -4.86
C LEU A 232 -20.14 0.94 -4.33
N ASP A 233 -21.19 0.44 -4.99
CA ASP A 233 -22.58 0.71 -4.58
C ASP A 233 -22.86 0.10 -3.20
N ASP A 234 -22.34 -1.09 -2.88
CA ASP A 234 -22.48 -1.68 -1.55
C ASP A 234 -21.81 -0.81 -0.49
N GLY A 235 -20.60 -0.32 -0.76
CA GLY A 235 -19.89 0.58 0.14
C GLY A 235 -20.62 1.89 0.38
N LYS A 236 -21.20 2.47 -0.67
CA LYS A 236 -22.04 3.66 -0.60
C LYS A 236 -23.30 3.43 0.23
N ASN A 237 -23.98 2.32 0.01
CA ASN A 237 -25.22 1.97 0.70
C ASN A 237 -24.97 1.68 2.18
N ILE A 238 -23.90 0.94 2.53
CA ILE A 238 -23.55 0.66 3.92
C ILE A 238 -23.19 1.96 4.65
N ALA A 239 -22.34 2.79 4.03
CA ALA A 239 -21.96 4.08 4.61
C ALA A 239 -23.18 4.98 4.86
N LYS A 240 -24.12 5.00 3.91
CA LYS A 240 -25.38 5.73 4.06
C LYS A 240 -26.21 5.18 5.23
N SER A 241 -26.36 3.85 5.34
CA SER A 241 -27.11 3.23 6.43
C SER A 241 -26.53 3.59 7.79
N GLN A 242 -25.21 3.50 7.96
CA GLN A 242 -24.53 3.86 9.21
C GLN A 242 -24.67 5.35 9.52
N ALA A 243 -24.63 6.22 8.51
CA ALA A 243 -24.85 7.65 8.68
C ALA A 243 -26.31 7.96 9.07
N ASP A 244 -27.29 7.25 8.51
CA ASP A 244 -28.70 7.37 8.90
C ASP A 244 -28.92 6.92 10.37
N GLU A 245 -28.06 6.02 10.89
CA GLU A 245 -28.03 5.63 12.31
C GLU A 245 -27.19 6.57 13.20
N GLY A 246 -26.61 7.62 12.61
CA GLY A 246 -25.92 8.68 13.30
C GLY A 246 -24.39 8.65 13.21
N ALA A 247 -23.78 7.71 12.51
CA ALA A 247 -22.32 7.72 12.34
C ALA A 247 -21.86 8.91 11.49
N ASP A 248 -20.90 9.67 11.99
CA ASP A 248 -20.28 10.78 11.28
C ASP A 248 -18.81 10.50 10.89
N ILE A 249 -18.27 9.37 11.34
CA ILE A 249 -16.96 8.84 10.92
C ILE A 249 -17.13 7.36 10.62
N ILE A 250 -16.71 6.91 9.44
CA ILE A 250 -16.83 5.53 8.99
C ILE A 250 -15.46 4.98 8.59
N PHE A 251 -15.16 3.76 9.02
CA PHE A 251 -13.95 3.01 8.74
C PHE A 251 -14.30 1.77 7.90
N PRO A 252 -14.32 1.87 6.55
CA PRO A 252 -14.57 0.75 5.65
C PRO A 252 -13.32 -0.10 5.47
N VAL A 253 -13.34 -1.35 5.91
CA VAL A 253 -12.25 -2.32 5.76
C VAL A 253 -12.59 -3.26 4.60
N ALA A 254 -12.60 -2.72 3.38
CA ALA A 254 -13.26 -3.40 2.27
C ALA A 254 -12.63 -3.13 0.89
N GLY A 255 -11.36 -2.69 0.83
CA GLY A 255 -10.69 -2.38 -0.44
C GLY A 255 -11.50 -1.40 -1.31
N PRO A 256 -11.67 -1.67 -2.61
CA PRO A 256 -12.43 -0.81 -3.54
C PRO A 256 -13.85 -0.45 -3.08
N VAL A 257 -14.53 -1.32 -2.33
CA VAL A 257 -15.86 -1.01 -1.75
C VAL A 257 -15.81 0.25 -0.88
N GLY A 258 -14.70 0.49 -0.18
CA GLY A 258 -14.48 1.71 0.61
C GLY A 258 -14.47 3.01 -0.21
N LEU A 259 -14.14 2.95 -1.51
CA LEU A 259 -14.24 4.11 -2.42
C LEU A 259 -15.69 4.56 -2.58
N GLY A 260 -16.65 3.62 -2.56
CA GLY A 260 -18.08 3.95 -2.54
C GLY A 260 -18.50 4.71 -1.28
N SER A 261 -17.92 4.36 -0.13
CA SER A 261 -18.13 5.11 1.12
C SER A 261 -17.59 6.53 1.02
N ALA A 262 -16.43 6.73 0.39
CA ALA A 262 -15.87 8.06 0.16
C ALA A 262 -16.75 8.90 -0.79
N GLN A 263 -17.34 8.30 -1.84
CA GLN A 263 -18.32 8.97 -2.70
C GLN A 263 -19.54 9.45 -1.90
N PHE A 264 -20.10 8.59 -1.06
CA PHE A 264 -21.21 9.00 -0.16
C PHE A 264 -20.78 10.13 0.77
N ALA A 265 -19.59 10.07 1.35
CA ALA A 265 -19.08 11.10 2.25
C ALA A 265 -18.99 12.47 1.55
N MET A 266 -18.52 12.51 0.30
CA MET A 266 -18.53 13.74 -0.53
C MET A 266 -19.95 14.24 -0.76
N GLU A 267 -20.89 13.38 -1.13
CA GLU A 267 -22.30 13.73 -1.34
C GLU A 267 -23.00 14.20 -0.05
N SER A 268 -22.50 13.80 1.11
CA SER A 268 -23.01 14.24 2.42
C SER A 268 -22.75 15.72 2.72
N GLY A 269 -21.95 16.39 1.88
CA GLY A 269 -21.53 17.79 2.09
C GLY A 269 -20.59 17.93 3.30
N GLY A 270 -19.74 16.95 3.53
CA GLY A 270 -18.72 16.94 4.60
C GLY A 270 -19.24 16.55 5.99
N LYS A 271 -20.48 16.08 6.08
CA LYS A 271 -21.08 15.61 7.35
C LYS A 271 -20.50 14.27 7.79
N VAL A 272 -20.11 13.43 6.84
CA VAL A 272 -19.48 12.14 7.07
C VAL A 272 -18.02 12.21 6.65
N LYS A 273 -17.15 11.62 7.46
CA LYS A 273 -15.73 11.48 7.20
C LYS A 273 -15.35 10.01 7.13
N ILE A 274 -14.23 9.73 6.44
CA ILE A 274 -13.77 8.38 6.21
C ILE A 274 -12.37 8.22 6.82
N ILE A 275 -12.11 7.05 7.38
CA ILE A 275 -10.76 6.55 7.66
C ILE A 275 -10.42 5.52 6.59
N GLY A 276 -9.33 5.74 5.87
CA GLY A 276 -8.87 4.84 4.80
C GLY A 276 -8.15 3.61 5.32
N VAL A 277 -7.86 2.65 4.43
CA VAL A 277 -7.07 1.44 4.71
C VAL A 277 -5.94 1.27 3.71
N ASP A 278 -4.93 0.52 4.11
CA ASP A 278 -3.76 0.03 3.37
C ASP A 278 -2.76 1.14 3.00
N VAL A 279 -3.22 2.23 2.40
CA VAL A 279 -2.41 3.36 1.94
C VAL A 279 -2.98 4.69 2.45
N ASP A 280 -2.22 5.79 2.30
CA ASP A 280 -2.79 7.12 2.50
C ASP A 280 -3.81 7.43 1.40
N MET A 281 -5.09 7.22 1.73
CA MET A 281 -6.19 7.39 0.79
C MET A 281 -6.40 8.85 0.37
N SER A 282 -5.87 9.83 1.10
CA SER A 282 -5.90 11.23 0.67
C SER A 282 -4.97 11.48 -0.53
N ILE A 283 -3.95 10.65 -0.68
CA ILE A 283 -3.01 10.68 -1.81
C ILE A 283 -3.48 9.73 -2.93
N SER A 284 -3.86 8.51 -2.59
CA SER A 284 -4.24 7.49 -3.57
C SER A 284 -5.60 7.76 -4.23
N ASN A 285 -6.52 8.46 -3.53
CA ASN A 285 -7.82 8.88 -4.04
C ASN A 285 -8.00 10.41 -3.93
N PRO A 286 -7.23 11.21 -4.69
CA PRO A 286 -7.16 12.66 -4.53
C PRO A 286 -8.50 13.37 -4.78
N ASP A 287 -9.38 12.79 -5.60
CA ASP A 287 -10.70 13.35 -5.88
C ASP A 287 -11.61 13.38 -4.65
N ALA A 288 -11.34 12.53 -3.66
CA ALA A 288 -12.07 12.47 -2.40
C ALA A 288 -11.17 12.81 -1.18
N ALA A 289 -10.00 13.43 -1.39
CA ALA A 289 -9.03 13.69 -0.32
C ALA A 289 -9.64 14.41 0.89
N GLU A 290 -10.58 15.33 0.67
CA GLU A 290 -11.20 16.14 1.70
C GLU A 290 -12.07 15.35 2.69
N VAL A 291 -12.54 14.16 2.34
CA VAL A 291 -13.37 13.35 3.25
C VAL A 291 -12.53 12.43 4.13
N TYR A 292 -11.27 12.15 3.76
CA TYR A 292 -10.38 11.35 4.58
C TYR A 292 -9.78 12.16 5.73
N ILE A 293 -9.89 11.66 6.96
CA ILE A 293 -9.27 12.28 8.13
C ILE A 293 -7.97 11.61 8.52
N ALA A 294 -7.86 10.31 8.26
CA ALA A 294 -6.67 9.49 8.46
C ALA A 294 -6.77 8.24 7.58
N SER A 295 -5.68 7.49 7.49
CA SER A 295 -5.66 6.15 6.90
C SER A 295 -4.82 5.20 7.75
N VAL A 296 -5.31 3.98 7.95
CA VAL A 296 -4.57 2.87 8.56
C VAL A 296 -3.67 2.27 7.48
N LEU A 297 -2.37 2.40 7.67
CA LEU A 297 -1.36 1.95 6.71
C LEU A 297 -0.99 0.50 6.94
N LYS A 298 -0.76 -0.20 5.84
CA LYS A 298 -0.27 -1.57 5.77
C LYS A 298 0.80 -1.61 4.68
N ASN A 299 2.07 -1.57 5.09
CA ASN A 299 3.20 -1.38 4.19
C ASN A 299 3.55 -2.68 3.46
N ILE A 300 2.62 -3.12 2.58
CA ILE A 300 2.72 -4.35 1.79
C ILE A 300 3.90 -4.26 0.83
N ASP A 301 4.16 -3.08 0.25
CA ASP A 301 5.30 -2.84 -0.65
C ASP A 301 6.64 -3.23 -0.01
N ALA A 302 6.87 -2.82 1.22
CA ALA A 302 8.08 -3.17 1.96
C ALA A 302 8.19 -4.68 2.22
N ALA A 303 7.09 -5.35 2.55
CA ALA A 303 7.05 -6.79 2.76
C ALA A 303 7.30 -7.58 1.47
N VAL A 304 6.72 -7.15 0.35
CA VAL A 304 6.94 -7.74 -0.98
C VAL A 304 8.38 -7.54 -1.42
N LEU A 305 8.92 -6.33 -1.31
CA LEU A 305 10.32 -6.04 -1.61
C LEU A 305 11.28 -6.92 -0.77
N ALA A 306 10.99 -7.10 0.52
CA ALA A 306 11.79 -7.96 1.39
C ALA A 306 11.75 -9.42 0.93
N ALA A 307 10.58 -9.96 0.53
CA ALA A 307 10.45 -11.33 0.04
C ALA A 307 11.22 -11.56 -1.27
N ILE A 308 11.20 -10.57 -2.17
CA ILE A 308 11.96 -10.62 -3.43
C ILE A 308 13.46 -10.50 -3.13
N THR A 309 13.87 -9.62 -2.20
CA THR A 309 15.27 -9.47 -1.76
C THR A 309 15.83 -10.78 -1.21
N ASP A 310 15.06 -11.49 -0.39
CA ASP A 310 15.43 -12.80 0.12
C ASP A 310 15.67 -13.80 -1.03
N THR A 311 14.78 -13.79 -2.02
CA THR A 311 14.92 -14.67 -3.21
C THR A 311 16.18 -14.33 -4.02
N VAL A 312 16.47 -13.05 -4.24
CA VAL A 312 17.70 -12.58 -4.91
C VAL A 312 18.95 -13.05 -4.16
N ASN A 313 18.89 -13.05 -2.83
CA ASN A 313 19.99 -13.55 -1.97
C ASN A 313 20.02 -15.08 -1.83
N GLY A 314 19.18 -15.82 -2.56
CA GLY A 314 19.12 -17.29 -2.50
C GLY A 314 18.49 -17.85 -1.22
N VAL A 315 17.80 -17.02 -0.46
CA VAL A 315 17.11 -17.42 0.78
C VAL A 315 15.77 -18.06 0.43
N LYS A 316 15.54 -19.28 0.94
CA LYS A 316 14.21 -19.91 1.02
C LYS A 316 13.81 -19.97 2.48
N THR A 317 12.63 -19.49 2.79
CA THR A 317 12.14 -19.48 4.16
C THR A 317 10.63 -19.69 4.23
N SER A 318 10.20 -20.36 5.30
CA SER A 318 8.81 -20.47 5.72
C SER A 318 8.47 -19.48 6.85
N ASP A 319 9.45 -18.68 7.29
CA ASP A 319 9.25 -17.72 8.36
C ASP A 319 8.40 -16.56 7.87
N ASN A 320 7.29 -16.32 8.55
CA ASN A 320 6.39 -15.24 8.18
C ASN A 320 7.04 -13.87 8.43
N TYR A 321 6.82 -12.94 7.50
CA TYR A 321 6.97 -11.53 7.79
C TYR A 321 5.77 -11.07 8.61
N VAL A 322 6.02 -10.36 9.70
CA VAL A 322 4.96 -9.78 10.54
C VAL A 322 5.16 -8.27 10.62
N GLY A 323 4.33 -7.53 9.87
CA GLY A 323 4.31 -6.07 9.93
C GLY A 323 3.66 -5.57 11.21
N THR A 324 4.35 -4.72 11.97
CA THR A 324 3.89 -4.15 13.25
C THR A 324 4.20 -2.66 13.31
N LEU A 325 3.64 -1.92 14.29
CA LEU A 325 4.06 -0.54 14.56
C LEU A 325 5.55 -0.47 14.92
N ALA A 326 6.07 -1.46 15.63
CA ALA A 326 7.46 -1.48 16.08
C ALA A 326 8.48 -1.57 14.94
N ASN A 327 8.15 -2.27 13.85
CA ASN A 327 9.03 -2.39 12.68
C ASN A 327 8.60 -1.53 11.48
N GLY A 328 7.57 -0.69 11.64
CA GLY A 328 7.06 0.17 10.59
C GLY A 328 6.28 -0.58 9.50
N GLY A 329 5.92 -1.84 9.69
CA GLY A 329 5.13 -2.62 8.74
C GLY A 329 3.65 -2.21 8.70
N VAL A 330 3.17 -1.52 9.73
CA VAL A 330 1.85 -0.86 9.79
C VAL A 330 1.98 0.52 10.42
N GLY A 331 0.98 1.39 10.22
CA GLY A 331 1.00 2.75 10.76
C GLY A 331 -0.31 3.51 10.57
N VAL A 332 -0.27 4.81 10.81
CA VAL A 332 -1.39 5.72 10.55
C VAL A 332 -0.88 6.96 9.80
N ALA A 333 -1.49 7.28 8.68
CA ALA A 333 -1.35 8.58 8.01
C ALA A 333 -2.47 9.51 8.51
N TYR A 334 -2.10 10.75 8.83
CA TYR A 334 -3.03 11.77 9.31
C TYR A 334 -3.24 12.84 8.24
N THR A 335 -4.49 13.16 7.92
CA THR A 335 -4.83 14.16 6.90
C THR A 335 -5.40 15.42 7.52
N ALA A 336 -6.38 15.29 8.40
CA ALA A 336 -7.12 16.42 8.96
C ALA A 336 -7.44 16.20 10.46
N VAL A 337 -6.39 15.99 11.26
CA VAL A 337 -6.49 15.70 12.70
C VAL A 337 -5.96 16.89 13.50
N PRO A 338 -6.66 17.36 14.57
CA PRO A 338 -6.12 18.37 15.48
C PRO A 338 -4.80 17.91 16.11
N ALA A 339 -3.81 18.80 16.16
CA ALA A 339 -2.45 18.47 16.62
C ALA A 339 -2.39 17.84 18.02
N GLU A 340 -3.24 18.29 18.94
CA GLU A 340 -3.31 17.75 20.30
C GLU A 340 -3.79 16.29 20.29
N LEU A 341 -4.85 15.99 19.53
CA LEU A 341 -5.35 14.63 19.39
C LEU A 341 -4.37 13.74 18.67
N GLN A 342 -3.71 14.24 17.60
CA GLN A 342 -2.67 13.50 16.90
C GLN A 342 -1.53 13.10 17.86
N ALA A 343 -1.07 14.03 18.71
CA ALA A 343 -0.02 13.73 19.69
C ALA A 343 -0.46 12.65 20.70
N GLU A 344 -1.73 12.66 21.14
CA GLU A 344 -2.28 11.59 21.99
C GLU A 344 -2.27 10.24 21.28
N VAL A 345 -2.72 10.19 20.01
CA VAL A 345 -2.76 8.96 19.20
C VAL A 345 -1.35 8.43 18.94
N GLU A 346 -0.39 9.29 18.66
CA GLU A 346 1.02 8.90 18.49
C GLU A 346 1.63 8.34 19.78
N ALA A 347 1.30 8.92 20.94
CA ALA A 347 1.72 8.38 22.25
C ALA A 347 1.12 6.98 22.51
N ILE A 348 -0.14 6.75 22.12
CA ILE A 348 -0.78 5.44 22.18
C ILE A 348 -0.05 4.45 21.24
N GLY A 349 0.23 4.84 20.00
CA GLY A 349 0.96 4.01 19.05
C GLY A 349 2.34 3.60 19.57
N LYS A 350 3.05 4.52 20.22
CA LYS A 350 4.32 4.22 20.88
C LYS A 350 4.12 3.22 22.03
N GLY A 351 3.09 3.40 22.87
CA GLY A 351 2.79 2.49 23.96
C GLY A 351 2.40 1.09 23.49
N ILE A 352 1.76 0.97 22.32
CA ILE A 352 1.48 -0.33 21.70
C ILE A 352 2.78 -0.96 21.17
N ALA A 353 3.62 -0.18 20.50
CA ALA A 353 4.86 -0.66 19.91
C ALA A 353 5.88 -1.15 20.97
N ASP A 354 5.92 -0.52 22.15
CA ASP A 354 6.79 -0.89 23.27
C ASP A 354 6.12 -1.88 24.25
N GLY A 355 4.85 -2.26 24.03
CA GLY A 355 4.11 -3.24 24.82
C GLY A 355 3.55 -2.72 26.14
N THR A 356 3.58 -1.42 26.42
CA THR A 356 2.98 -0.80 27.61
C THR A 356 1.47 -0.66 27.51
N ILE A 357 0.94 -0.56 26.28
CA ILE A 357 -0.49 -0.65 25.97
C ILE A 357 -0.75 -1.99 25.28
N LYS A 358 -1.69 -2.76 25.82
CA LYS A 358 -2.13 -4.06 25.26
C LYS A 358 -3.50 -3.87 24.58
N ILE A 359 -3.66 -4.47 23.41
CA ILE A 359 -4.89 -4.43 22.61
C ILE A 359 -5.75 -5.68 22.87
#